data_a290c98a3173894f739f3d501feb523d
#
_entry.id   a290c98a3173894f739f3d501feb523d
#
_cell.length_a   1.000
_cell.length_b   1.000
_cell.length_c   1.000
_cell.angle_alpha   90.00
_cell.angle_beta   90.00
_cell.angle_gamma   90.00
#
_symmetry.space_group_name_H-M   'P 1'
#
loop_
_entity.id
_entity.type
_entity.pdbx_description
1 polymer ?
#
loop_
_entity_poly.entity_id
_entity_poly.type
_entity_poly.pdbx_seq_one_letter_code
_entity_poly.pdbx_strand_id
1 'polypeptide(L)'
;MQRDTTTAAALAHVKVPFAAKRLLKLLTKITHGELHIQCPDGTWLVYGKPGGLQGYIILKNWRVFSAAIKSGDIGFAETYIAGDWHTPQLAHLLQVLIQNRDAIEKAVYGHPIGRFAYQVKHWLNRNTKANSRKNIHAHYDLGNDFYRLWLDNTMNYSSALYANGITDMAMAQNEKVRRALQEVDLKPGQRLLEIGCGWGALAEMATNEFQSEMVGLTLSTEQLDWANKRLAATPNGHLADLRLQDYRDIGVVSPEEPFDAVCSIEMIEAVGRAYWPTYFDTIAKRLKPGGKACIQSIVIADHLFSRYI
;
A
#
# COMPACT_ATOMS: atom_id res chain seq x y z
N MET A 1 -14.41 37.33 -3.25
CA MET A 1 -15.90 37.41 -3.41
C MET A 1 -16.34 37.35 -4.88
N GLN A 2 -15.55 37.78 -5.85
CA GLN A 2 -15.94 37.85 -7.28
C GLN A 2 -15.90 36.49 -8.06
N ARG A 3 -15.19 35.47 -7.58
CA ARG A 3 -15.03 34.14 -8.26
C ARG A 3 -16.12 33.12 -7.94
N ASP A 4 -16.76 33.20 -6.76
CA ASP A 4 -17.87 32.30 -6.40
C ASP A 4 -19.11 32.57 -7.28
N THR A 5 -19.30 33.82 -7.66
CA THR A 5 -20.36 34.22 -8.60
C THR A 5 -20.11 33.69 -10.01
N THR A 6 -18.84 33.57 -10.44
CA THR A 6 -18.48 33.07 -11.77
C THR A 6 -18.75 31.58 -11.92
N THR A 7 -18.39 30.76 -10.90
CA THR A 7 -18.63 29.30 -10.91
C THR A 7 -20.12 28.98 -10.79
N ALA A 8 -20.87 29.70 -9.94
CA ALA A 8 -22.30 29.50 -9.80
C ALA A 8 -23.06 29.92 -11.08
N ALA A 9 -22.65 31.02 -11.72
CA ALA A 9 -23.20 31.47 -13.01
C ALA A 9 -22.88 30.47 -14.14
N ALA A 10 -21.65 29.97 -14.20
CA ALA A 10 -21.25 28.95 -15.18
C ALA A 10 -22.07 27.66 -15.04
N LEU A 11 -22.31 27.18 -13.80
CA LEU A 11 -23.13 26.00 -13.53
C LEU A 11 -24.60 26.15 -13.97
N ALA A 12 -25.13 27.35 -14.01
CA ALA A 12 -26.51 27.57 -14.42
C ALA A 12 -26.76 27.26 -15.91
N HIS A 13 -25.73 27.34 -16.75
CA HIS A 13 -25.81 27.12 -18.19
C HIS A 13 -25.41 25.70 -18.62
N VAL A 14 -24.85 24.89 -17.72
CA VAL A 14 -24.39 23.51 -18.00
C VAL A 14 -25.47 22.51 -17.63
N LYS A 15 -25.78 21.56 -18.51
CA LYS A 15 -26.63 20.40 -18.19
C LYS A 15 -25.85 19.41 -17.31
N VAL A 16 -25.90 19.60 -16.00
CA VAL A 16 -25.18 18.80 -15.01
C VAL A 16 -26.09 17.71 -14.46
N PRO A 17 -25.70 16.41 -14.53
CA PRO A 17 -26.43 15.32 -13.88
C PRO A 17 -26.55 15.51 -12.37
N PHE A 18 -27.58 14.93 -11.75
CA PHE A 18 -27.85 15.08 -10.31
C PHE A 18 -26.65 14.69 -9.43
N ALA A 19 -25.99 13.57 -9.75
CA ALA A 19 -24.81 13.11 -9.02
C ALA A 19 -23.66 14.16 -9.07
N ALA A 20 -23.42 14.72 -10.26
CA ALA A 20 -22.39 15.75 -10.44
C ALA A 20 -22.75 17.05 -9.70
N LYS A 21 -24.02 17.52 -9.76
CA LYS A 21 -24.47 18.70 -9.02
C LYS A 21 -24.17 18.59 -7.53
N ARG A 22 -24.40 17.41 -6.95
CA ARG A 22 -24.20 17.15 -5.52
C ARG A 22 -22.72 17.24 -5.14
N LEU A 23 -21.83 16.62 -5.90
CA LEU A 23 -20.38 16.66 -5.63
C LEU A 23 -19.78 18.03 -5.95
N LEU A 24 -20.16 18.68 -7.06
CA LEU A 24 -19.68 20.02 -7.39
C LEU A 24 -20.05 21.05 -6.29
N LYS A 25 -21.23 20.92 -5.67
CA LYS A 25 -21.60 21.73 -4.51
C LYS A 25 -20.68 21.51 -3.30
N LEU A 26 -20.09 20.33 -3.15
CA LEU A 26 -19.18 20.02 -2.03
C LEU A 26 -17.79 20.59 -2.29
N LEU A 27 -17.37 20.66 -3.56
CA LEU A 27 -16.10 21.27 -3.94
C LEU A 27 -16.02 22.78 -3.59
N THR A 28 -17.15 23.45 -3.35
CA THR A 28 -17.14 24.83 -2.81
C THR A 28 -16.49 24.94 -1.43
N LYS A 29 -16.29 23.81 -0.73
CA LYS A 29 -15.59 23.73 0.56
C LYS A 29 -14.06 23.61 0.45
N ILE A 30 -13.52 23.59 -0.74
CA ILE A 30 -12.06 23.58 -0.96
C ILE A 30 -11.50 24.91 -0.44
N THR A 31 -10.53 24.81 0.48
CA THR A 31 -9.89 25.95 1.14
C THR A 31 -8.39 26.04 0.88
N HIS A 32 -7.78 24.94 0.45
CA HIS A 32 -6.35 24.84 0.16
C HIS A 32 -6.13 24.61 -1.33
N GLY A 33 -5.47 25.56 -1.99
CA GLY A 33 -5.24 25.51 -3.44
C GLY A 33 -6.47 25.78 -4.29
N GLU A 34 -6.35 25.54 -5.57
CA GLU A 34 -7.41 25.70 -6.57
C GLU A 34 -7.66 24.38 -7.31
N LEU A 35 -8.91 24.02 -7.50
CA LEU A 35 -9.33 22.92 -8.36
C LEU A 35 -10.05 23.47 -9.58
N HIS A 36 -9.48 23.26 -10.75
CA HIS A 36 -10.02 23.66 -12.05
C HIS A 36 -10.66 22.45 -12.72
N ILE A 37 -11.93 22.54 -13.09
CA ILE A 37 -12.68 21.45 -13.74
C ILE A 37 -13.18 21.95 -15.08
N GLN A 38 -12.74 21.34 -16.18
CA GLN A 38 -13.34 21.53 -17.48
C GLN A 38 -14.48 20.54 -17.67
N CYS A 39 -15.68 21.04 -17.86
CA CYS A 39 -16.87 20.25 -18.16
C CYS A 39 -16.83 19.66 -19.57
N PRO A 40 -17.65 18.60 -19.88
CA PRO A 40 -17.68 18.01 -21.22
C PRO A 40 -18.10 18.96 -22.34
N ASP A 41 -18.78 20.05 -22.01
CA ASP A 41 -19.16 21.13 -22.95
C ASP A 41 -18.09 22.23 -23.10
N GLY A 42 -16.92 22.06 -22.46
CA GLY A 42 -15.81 23.01 -22.49
C GLY A 42 -15.86 24.08 -21.39
N THR A 43 -16.95 24.20 -20.64
CA THR A 43 -17.08 25.20 -19.56
C THR A 43 -16.09 24.92 -18.43
N TRP A 44 -15.40 25.96 -17.94
CA TRP A 44 -14.51 25.87 -16.80
C TRP A 44 -15.19 26.26 -15.49
N LEU A 45 -14.98 25.43 -14.46
CA LEU A 45 -15.37 25.70 -13.08
C LEU A 45 -14.10 25.77 -12.22
N VAL A 46 -14.03 26.74 -11.32
CA VAL A 46 -12.88 26.94 -10.44
C VAL A 46 -13.34 26.95 -8.99
N TYR A 47 -12.74 26.12 -8.17
CA TYR A 47 -13.00 25.98 -6.74
C TYR A 47 -11.73 26.28 -5.94
N GLY A 48 -11.89 26.78 -4.72
CA GLY A 48 -10.76 27.04 -3.83
C GLY A 48 -10.31 28.51 -3.82
N LYS A 49 -9.13 28.77 -3.29
CA LYS A 49 -8.57 30.11 -3.11
C LYS A 49 -7.33 30.30 -3.99
N PRO A 50 -7.19 31.46 -4.66
CA PRO A 50 -6.04 31.76 -5.49
C PRO A 50 -4.75 31.86 -4.68
N GLY A 51 -3.60 31.55 -5.32
CA GLY A 51 -2.26 31.70 -4.75
C GLY A 51 -1.67 30.42 -4.16
N GLY A 52 -2.39 29.30 -4.25
CA GLY A 52 -1.88 27.97 -3.86
C GLY A 52 -1.63 27.04 -5.04
N LEU A 53 -1.43 25.76 -4.73
CA LEU A 53 -1.29 24.69 -5.71
C LEU A 53 -2.54 24.58 -6.58
N GLN A 54 -2.37 24.36 -7.88
CA GLN A 54 -3.47 24.21 -8.83
C GLN A 54 -3.58 22.78 -9.32
N GLY A 55 -4.77 22.18 -9.18
CA GLY A 55 -5.12 20.88 -9.74
C GLY A 55 -6.13 21.03 -10.87
N TYR A 56 -6.01 20.20 -11.90
CA TYR A 56 -6.86 20.26 -13.09
C TYR A 56 -7.56 18.94 -13.33
N ILE A 57 -8.85 18.96 -13.67
CA ILE A 57 -9.62 17.83 -14.16
C ILE A 57 -10.29 18.24 -15.47
N ILE A 58 -10.06 17.50 -16.54
CA ILE A 58 -10.69 17.70 -17.84
C ILE A 58 -11.63 16.51 -18.09
N LEU A 59 -12.93 16.76 -18.01
CA LEU A 59 -13.97 15.74 -18.11
C LEU A 59 -14.31 15.47 -19.58
N LYS A 60 -14.30 14.20 -19.99
CA LYS A 60 -14.94 13.76 -21.25
C LYS A 60 -16.43 13.49 -21.06
N ASN A 61 -16.80 13.03 -19.87
CA ASN A 61 -18.18 12.75 -19.49
C ASN A 61 -18.37 12.89 -17.97
N TRP A 62 -19.61 12.73 -17.49
CA TRP A 62 -19.98 12.91 -16.10
C TRP A 62 -19.85 11.65 -15.21
N ARG A 63 -19.37 10.51 -15.73
CA ARG A 63 -19.34 9.23 -15.02
C ARG A 63 -18.50 9.26 -13.75
N VAL A 64 -17.42 10.05 -13.72
CA VAL A 64 -16.55 10.19 -12.55
C VAL A 64 -17.33 10.51 -11.26
N PHE A 65 -18.35 11.37 -11.35
CA PHE A 65 -19.11 11.76 -10.17
C PHE A 65 -20.00 10.64 -9.63
N SER A 66 -20.64 9.87 -10.50
CA SER A 66 -21.43 8.71 -10.07
C SER A 66 -20.55 7.58 -9.57
N ALA A 67 -19.40 7.34 -10.18
CA ALA A 67 -18.42 6.35 -9.75
C ALA A 67 -17.82 6.72 -8.38
N ALA A 68 -17.45 7.99 -8.17
CA ALA A 68 -16.94 8.48 -6.89
C ALA A 68 -17.99 8.39 -5.77
N ILE A 69 -19.27 8.64 -6.04
CA ILE A 69 -20.36 8.44 -5.05
C ILE A 69 -20.52 6.95 -4.71
N LYS A 70 -20.39 6.05 -5.70
CA LYS A 70 -20.58 4.61 -5.52
C LYS A 70 -19.42 3.93 -4.82
N SER A 71 -18.20 4.29 -5.18
CA SER A 71 -16.97 3.55 -4.80
C SER A 71 -15.84 4.45 -4.31
N GLY A 72 -16.12 5.71 -3.96
CA GLY A 72 -15.15 6.66 -3.41
C GLY A 72 -13.97 6.92 -4.35
N ASP A 73 -12.78 6.93 -3.78
CA ASP A 73 -11.50 7.12 -4.45
C ASP A 73 -11.21 6.01 -5.48
N ILE A 74 -11.67 4.78 -5.23
CA ILE A 74 -11.56 3.68 -6.20
C ILE A 74 -12.33 4.03 -7.47
N GLY A 75 -13.59 4.46 -7.35
CA GLY A 75 -14.39 4.86 -8.52
C GLY A 75 -13.82 6.07 -9.25
N PHE A 76 -13.19 7.00 -8.53
CA PHE A 76 -12.46 8.12 -9.12
C PHE A 76 -11.27 7.62 -9.95
N ALA A 77 -10.45 6.70 -9.41
CA ALA A 77 -9.31 6.12 -10.10
C ALA A 77 -9.72 5.25 -11.31
N GLU A 78 -10.74 4.39 -11.17
CA GLU A 78 -11.25 3.56 -12.26
C GLU A 78 -11.70 4.38 -13.46
N THR A 79 -12.33 5.55 -13.23
CA THR A 79 -12.75 6.45 -14.31
C THR A 79 -11.59 7.19 -14.96
N TYR A 80 -10.48 7.44 -14.25
CA TYR A 80 -9.23 7.92 -14.82
C TYR A 80 -8.62 6.88 -15.77
N ILE A 81 -8.50 5.63 -15.31
CA ILE A 81 -7.99 4.50 -16.10
C ILE A 81 -8.86 4.27 -17.34
N ALA A 82 -10.18 4.38 -17.21
CA ALA A 82 -11.12 4.28 -18.33
C ALA A 82 -11.06 5.46 -19.31
N GLY A 83 -10.32 6.53 -18.95
CA GLY A 83 -10.19 7.73 -19.77
C GLY A 83 -11.45 8.60 -19.80
N ASP A 84 -12.34 8.50 -18.83
CA ASP A 84 -13.52 9.37 -18.70
C ASP A 84 -13.13 10.80 -18.32
N TRP A 85 -11.96 10.99 -17.76
CA TRP A 85 -11.32 12.28 -17.49
C TRP A 85 -9.80 12.16 -17.56
N HIS A 86 -9.11 13.29 -17.69
CA HIS A 86 -7.66 13.37 -17.62
C HIS A 86 -7.19 14.64 -16.92
N THR A 87 -5.89 14.71 -16.63
CA THR A 87 -5.24 15.86 -16.02
C THR A 87 -3.84 16.04 -16.58
N PRO A 88 -3.36 17.28 -16.80
CA PRO A 88 -1.98 17.54 -17.21
C PRO A 88 -0.96 17.26 -16.11
N GLN A 89 -1.39 17.29 -14.83
CA GLN A 89 -0.49 17.15 -13.67
C GLN A 89 -1.19 16.36 -12.55
N LEU A 90 -1.14 15.03 -12.63
CA LEU A 90 -1.82 14.15 -11.69
C LEU A 90 -1.36 14.37 -10.24
N ALA A 91 -0.06 14.54 -10.01
CA ALA A 91 0.48 14.77 -8.68
C ALA A 91 -0.08 16.05 -8.02
N HIS A 92 -0.16 17.15 -8.75
CA HIS A 92 -0.74 18.40 -8.25
C HIS A 92 -2.23 18.26 -7.95
N LEU A 93 -2.97 17.59 -8.83
CA LEU A 93 -4.39 17.32 -8.59
C LEU A 93 -4.58 16.52 -7.30
N LEU A 94 -3.83 15.42 -7.12
CA LEU A 94 -3.92 14.59 -5.93
C LEU A 94 -3.53 15.36 -4.67
N GLN A 95 -2.51 16.21 -4.71
CA GLN A 95 -2.12 17.06 -3.58
C GLN A 95 -3.24 18.03 -3.18
N VAL A 96 -3.90 18.70 -4.15
CA VAL A 96 -5.05 19.57 -3.86
C VAL A 96 -6.18 18.77 -3.21
N LEU A 97 -6.49 17.57 -3.71
CA LEU A 97 -7.55 16.71 -3.14
C LEU A 97 -7.19 16.25 -1.72
N ILE A 98 -5.94 15.83 -1.48
CA ILE A 98 -5.46 15.38 -0.16
C ILE A 98 -5.49 16.52 0.86
N GLN A 99 -5.04 17.72 0.50
CA GLN A 99 -5.07 18.89 1.39
C GLN A 99 -6.50 19.29 1.80
N ASN A 100 -7.50 18.90 1.01
CA ASN A 100 -8.92 19.17 1.29
C ASN A 100 -9.71 17.91 1.66
N ARG A 101 -9.01 16.84 2.05
CA ARG A 101 -9.58 15.50 2.29
C ARG A 101 -10.77 15.53 3.24
N ASP A 102 -10.65 16.20 4.38
CA ASP A 102 -11.72 16.27 5.40
C ASP A 102 -13.02 16.88 4.87
N ALA A 103 -12.90 17.88 3.99
CA ALA A 103 -14.05 18.51 3.37
C ALA A 103 -14.73 17.62 2.32
N ILE A 104 -13.93 16.82 1.60
CA ILE A 104 -14.38 15.93 0.53
C ILE A 104 -14.93 14.61 1.11
N GLU A 105 -14.25 14.01 2.09
CA GLU A 105 -14.66 12.72 2.68
C GLU A 105 -16.01 12.78 3.40
N LYS A 106 -16.28 13.82 4.16
CA LYS A 106 -17.61 14.01 4.80
C LYS A 106 -18.75 13.96 3.80
N ALA A 107 -18.44 14.20 2.55
CA ALA A 107 -19.36 14.28 1.45
C ALA A 107 -19.55 12.95 0.71
N VAL A 108 -18.48 12.18 0.53
CA VAL A 108 -18.42 10.96 -0.28
C VAL A 108 -18.79 9.74 0.58
N TYR A 109 -18.29 9.66 1.82
CA TYR A 109 -18.45 8.49 2.69
C TYR A 109 -19.64 8.56 3.67
N GLY A 110 -20.45 9.61 3.62
CA GLY A 110 -21.61 9.78 4.52
C GLY A 110 -22.81 8.84 4.24
N HIS A 111 -22.76 7.92 3.26
CA HIS A 111 -23.91 7.10 2.88
C HIS A 111 -23.84 5.65 3.40
N PRO A 112 -24.82 5.16 4.19
CA PRO A 112 -24.77 3.84 4.83
C PRO A 112 -24.84 2.64 3.86
N ILE A 113 -25.41 2.83 2.66
CA ILE A 113 -25.60 1.75 1.67
C ILE A 113 -24.27 1.27 1.06
N GLY A 114 -23.29 2.15 0.87
CA GLY A 114 -21.95 1.79 0.35
C GLY A 114 -21.16 0.90 1.33
N ARG A 115 -21.34 1.10 2.62
CA ARG A 115 -20.65 0.32 3.68
C ARG A 115 -21.08 -1.14 3.70
N PHE A 116 -22.37 -1.45 3.49
CA PHE A 116 -22.88 -2.83 3.49
C PHE A 116 -22.37 -3.64 2.30
N ALA A 117 -22.37 -3.07 1.09
CA ALA A 117 -21.84 -3.73 -0.11
C ALA A 117 -20.32 -4.00 0.01
N TYR A 118 -19.58 -3.10 0.67
CA TYR A 118 -18.15 -3.28 0.93
C TYR A 118 -17.88 -4.40 1.95
N GLN A 119 -18.67 -4.50 3.01
CA GLN A 119 -18.55 -5.58 4.00
C GLN A 119 -18.82 -6.96 3.42
N VAL A 120 -19.81 -7.09 2.52
CA VAL A 120 -20.10 -8.36 1.82
C VAL A 120 -18.94 -8.74 0.90
N LYS A 121 -18.37 -7.79 0.15
CA LYS A 121 -17.21 -8.03 -0.72
C LYS A 121 -15.98 -8.43 0.10
N HIS A 122 -15.75 -7.79 1.25
CA HIS A 122 -14.65 -8.12 2.15
C HIS A 122 -14.81 -9.52 2.77
N TRP A 123 -16.02 -9.91 3.14
CA TRP A 123 -16.30 -11.26 3.65
C TRP A 123 -16.04 -12.37 2.63
N LEU A 124 -16.32 -12.12 1.35
CA LEU A 124 -16.05 -13.06 0.25
C LEU A 124 -14.55 -13.20 -0.07
N ASN A 125 -13.73 -12.18 0.23
CA ASN A 125 -12.29 -12.14 -0.05
C ASN A 125 -11.41 -12.48 1.17
N ARG A 126 -11.92 -13.25 2.16
CA ARG A 126 -11.14 -13.66 3.34
C ARG A 126 -9.86 -14.38 2.95
N ASN A 127 -8.75 -14.10 3.68
CA ASN A 127 -7.42 -14.66 3.47
C ASN A 127 -7.32 -16.12 3.97
N THR A 128 -8.17 -17.02 3.46
CA THR A 128 -7.97 -18.46 3.62
C THR A 128 -6.69 -18.89 2.91
N LYS A 129 -6.10 -20.05 3.23
CA LYS A 129 -4.90 -20.57 2.55
C LYS A 129 -5.01 -20.53 1.03
N ALA A 130 -6.15 -20.92 0.47
CA ALA A 130 -6.39 -20.91 -0.98
C ALA A 130 -6.48 -19.47 -1.54
N ASN A 131 -7.16 -18.57 -0.83
CA ASN A 131 -7.35 -17.19 -1.27
C ASN A 131 -6.08 -16.34 -1.04
N SER A 132 -5.28 -16.60 0.00
CA SER A 132 -4.02 -15.87 0.25
C SER A 132 -3.07 -15.99 -0.94
N ARG A 133 -2.90 -17.20 -1.48
CA ARG A 133 -2.07 -17.42 -2.67
C ARG A 133 -2.61 -16.64 -3.88
N LYS A 134 -3.93 -16.69 -4.11
CA LYS A 134 -4.59 -15.95 -5.20
C LYS A 134 -4.47 -14.43 -5.03
N ASN A 135 -4.67 -13.93 -3.82
CA ASN A 135 -4.62 -12.49 -3.53
C ASN A 135 -3.19 -11.95 -3.68
N ILE A 136 -2.18 -12.71 -3.23
CA ILE A 136 -0.77 -12.35 -3.38
C ILE A 136 -0.36 -12.42 -4.85
N HIS A 137 -0.74 -13.47 -5.59
CA HIS A 137 -0.52 -13.51 -7.04
C HIS A 137 -1.11 -12.27 -7.72
N ALA A 138 -2.38 -11.96 -7.49
CA ALA A 138 -3.01 -10.79 -8.11
C ALA A 138 -2.34 -9.45 -7.75
N HIS A 139 -1.75 -9.34 -6.55
CA HIS A 139 -1.06 -8.12 -6.12
C HIS A 139 0.32 -8.00 -6.78
N TYR A 140 1.07 -9.11 -6.93
CA TYR A 140 2.43 -9.10 -7.50
C TYR A 140 2.49 -9.47 -8.99
N ASP A 141 1.37 -9.87 -9.61
CA ASP A 141 1.26 -10.16 -11.07
C ASP A 141 1.47 -8.93 -11.96
N LEU A 142 1.59 -7.72 -11.37
CA LEU A 142 2.05 -6.53 -12.09
C LEU A 142 3.50 -6.69 -12.61
N GLY A 143 4.23 -7.69 -12.10
CA GLY A 143 5.58 -8.05 -12.50
C GLY A 143 6.67 -7.14 -11.94
N ASN A 144 7.89 -7.66 -11.92
CA ASN A 144 9.06 -6.95 -11.40
C ASN A 144 9.34 -5.63 -12.12
N ASP A 145 9.04 -5.55 -13.43
CA ASP A 145 9.25 -4.35 -14.23
C ASP A 145 8.39 -3.18 -13.76
N PHE A 146 7.16 -3.44 -13.32
CA PHE A 146 6.32 -2.41 -12.73
C PHE A 146 6.91 -1.87 -11.41
N TYR A 147 7.35 -2.76 -10.51
CA TYR A 147 7.90 -2.35 -9.22
C TYR A 147 9.22 -1.57 -9.36
N ARG A 148 10.05 -1.91 -10.35
CA ARG A 148 11.30 -1.20 -10.69
C ARG A 148 11.10 0.25 -11.14
N LEU A 149 9.90 0.64 -11.56
CA LEU A 149 9.61 2.02 -11.95
C LEU A 149 9.66 3.01 -10.79
N TRP A 150 9.45 2.53 -9.56
CA TRP A 150 9.28 3.41 -8.41
C TRP A 150 9.92 2.89 -7.10
N LEU A 151 10.26 1.62 -7.00
CA LEU A 151 11.12 1.13 -5.93
C LEU A 151 12.58 1.46 -6.25
N ASP A 152 13.40 1.59 -5.21
CA ASP A 152 14.84 1.69 -5.32
C ASP A 152 15.47 0.32 -5.68
N ASN A 153 16.79 0.29 -5.85
CA ASN A 153 17.51 -0.93 -6.25
C ASN A 153 17.47 -2.06 -5.21
N THR A 154 17.12 -1.77 -3.96
CA THR A 154 16.93 -2.80 -2.93
C THR A 154 15.65 -3.58 -3.14
N MET A 155 14.71 -3.08 -3.92
CA MET A 155 13.39 -3.67 -4.14
C MET A 155 12.61 -3.90 -2.83
N ASN A 156 12.83 -3.09 -1.80
CA ASN A 156 12.04 -3.14 -0.59
C ASN A 156 10.67 -2.48 -0.81
N TYR A 157 9.60 -3.27 -0.75
CA TYR A 157 8.22 -2.78 -0.82
C TYR A 157 7.64 -2.63 0.59
N SER A 158 8.29 -1.80 1.38
CA SER A 158 7.92 -1.49 2.77
C SER A 158 8.51 -0.14 3.17
N SER A 159 8.04 0.43 4.27
CA SER A 159 8.49 1.73 4.75
C SER A 159 9.99 1.72 5.07
N ALA A 160 10.71 2.73 4.60
CA ALA A 160 12.13 2.95 4.88
C ALA A 160 12.34 3.71 6.20
N LEU A 161 13.54 3.61 6.78
CA LEU A 161 13.92 4.33 8.00
C LEU A 161 14.90 5.47 7.66
N TYR A 162 14.38 6.68 7.58
CA TYR A 162 15.18 7.89 7.35
C TYR A 162 15.72 8.42 8.70
N ALA A 163 16.68 7.70 9.28
CA ALA A 163 17.35 8.09 10.52
C ALA A 163 18.64 8.85 10.24
N ASN A 164 19.13 9.61 11.22
CA ASN A 164 20.46 10.24 11.22
C ASN A 164 20.78 11.09 9.98
N GLY A 165 19.76 11.76 9.40
CA GLY A 165 19.94 12.63 8.23
C GLY A 165 20.07 11.90 6.90
N ILE A 166 19.73 10.60 6.84
CA ILE A 166 19.64 9.85 5.58
C ILE A 166 18.55 10.48 4.72
N THR A 167 18.86 10.78 3.45
CA THR A 167 17.92 11.30 2.45
C THR A 167 17.76 10.38 1.25
N ASP A 168 18.73 9.49 1.02
CA ASP A 168 18.69 8.49 -0.04
C ASP A 168 17.80 7.32 0.34
N MET A 169 16.93 6.89 -0.58
CA MET A 169 15.93 5.84 -0.32
C MET A 169 16.57 4.47 -0.12
N ALA A 170 17.58 4.11 -0.91
CA ALA A 170 18.25 2.82 -0.77
C ALA A 170 19.00 2.71 0.57
N MET A 171 19.66 3.81 0.97
CA MET A 171 20.30 3.88 2.29
C MET A 171 19.27 3.75 3.43
N ALA A 172 18.12 4.43 3.32
CA ALA A 172 17.07 4.37 4.31
C ALA A 172 16.42 2.98 4.38
N GLN A 173 16.28 2.29 3.26
CA GLN A 173 15.81 0.90 3.21
C GLN A 173 16.82 -0.06 3.86
N ASN A 174 18.11 0.09 3.57
CA ASN A 174 19.16 -0.71 4.21
C ASN A 174 19.23 -0.44 5.72
N GLU A 175 19.04 0.81 6.16
CA GLU A 175 19.00 1.15 7.59
C GLU A 175 17.81 0.48 8.30
N LYS A 176 16.63 0.46 7.68
CA LYS A 176 15.45 -0.26 8.18
C LYS A 176 15.72 -1.75 8.34
N VAL A 177 16.32 -2.39 7.34
CA VAL A 177 16.66 -3.83 7.39
C VAL A 177 17.68 -4.10 8.49
N ARG A 178 18.75 -3.30 8.55
CA ARG A 178 19.79 -3.42 9.59
C ARG A 178 19.21 -3.26 10.98
N ARG A 179 18.32 -2.28 11.17
CA ARG A 179 17.62 -2.07 12.43
C ARG A 179 16.80 -3.30 12.85
N ALA A 180 16.07 -3.91 11.92
CA ALA A 180 15.26 -5.11 12.22
C ALA A 180 16.16 -6.29 12.67
N LEU A 181 17.31 -6.50 12.02
CA LEU A 181 18.27 -7.54 12.38
C LEU A 181 18.97 -7.26 13.73
N GLN A 182 19.24 -6.00 14.04
CA GLN A 182 19.79 -5.56 15.33
C GLN A 182 18.78 -5.74 16.48
N GLU A 183 17.49 -5.47 16.25
CA GLU A 183 16.45 -5.62 17.30
C GLU A 183 16.28 -7.08 17.73
N VAL A 184 16.50 -8.03 16.85
CA VAL A 184 16.52 -9.45 17.20
C VAL A 184 17.88 -9.92 17.73
N ASP A 185 18.88 -9.03 17.80
CA ASP A 185 20.23 -9.31 18.28
C ASP A 185 20.90 -10.46 17.51
N LEU A 186 20.70 -10.51 16.19
CA LEU A 186 21.18 -11.60 15.34
C LEU A 186 22.72 -11.70 15.33
N LYS A 187 23.25 -12.88 15.57
CA LYS A 187 24.69 -13.16 15.62
C LYS A 187 25.14 -14.09 14.48
N PRO A 188 26.41 -14.06 14.10
CA PRO A 188 26.96 -15.00 13.13
C PRO A 188 26.67 -16.47 13.50
N GLY A 189 26.32 -17.28 12.51
CA GLY A 189 25.97 -18.69 12.68
C GLY A 189 24.59 -18.98 13.29
N GLN A 190 23.84 -17.95 13.69
CA GLN A 190 22.45 -18.13 14.13
C GLN A 190 21.51 -18.32 12.95
N ARG A 191 20.35 -18.95 13.21
CA ARG A 191 19.30 -19.20 12.22
C ARG A 191 18.17 -18.19 12.35
N LEU A 192 17.89 -17.50 11.25
CA LEU A 192 16.81 -16.53 11.12
C LEU A 192 15.66 -17.09 10.27
N LEU A 193 14.42 -16.86 10.68
CA LEU A 193 13.25 -17.02 9.83
C LEU A 193 12.73 -15.65 9.39
N GLU A 194 12.51 -15.47 8.09
CA GLU A 194 11.78 -14.30 7.57
C GLU A 194 10.42 -14.72 7.01
N ILE A 195 9.35 -14.18 7.57
CA ILE A 195 8.00 -14.39 7.07
C ILE A 195 7.64 -13.24 6.13
N GLY A 196 7.60 -13.53 4.81
CA GLY A 196 7.41 -12.53 3.77
C GLY A 196 8.73 -11.93 3.27
N CYS A 197 9.62 -12.75 2.73
CA CYS A 197 10.98 -12.33 2.35
C CYS A 197 11.04 -11.41 1.11
N GLY A 198 9.92 -11.17 0.43
CA GLY A 198 9.88 -10.27 -0.71
C GLY A 198 10.94 -10.59 -1.76
N TRP A 199 11.64 -9.56 -2.23
CA TRP A 199 12.74 -9.68 -3.20
C TRP A 199 14.10 -9.97 -2.56
N GLY A 200 14.14 -10.38 -1.28
CA GLY A 200 15.33 -10.93 -0.62
C GLY A 200 16.30 -9.90 -0.06
N ALA A 201 15.92 -8.65 0.14
CA ALA A 201 16.84 -7.63 0.67
C ALA A 201 17.29 -7.89 2.12
N LEU A 202 16.39 -8.36 2.98
CA LEU A 202 16.74 -8.75 4.34
C LEU A 202 17.59 -10.03 4.33
N ALA A 203 17.27 -10.99 3.47
CA ALA A 203 18.04 -12.21 3.28
C ALA A 203 19.50 -11.91 2.89
N GLU A 204 19.68 -11.01 1.91
CA GLU A 204 21.03 -10.58 1.49
C GLU A 204 21.82 -9.98 2.64
N MET A 205 21.22 -9.09 3.43
CA MET A 205 21.91 -8.47 4.56
C MET A 205 22.19 -9.47 5.69
N ALA A 206 21.24 -10.33 6.04
CA ALA A 206 21.39 -11.34 7.08
C ALA A 206 22.54 -12.30 6.78
N THR A 207 22.66 -12.73 5.52
CA THR A 207 23.73 -13.67 5.13
C THR A 207 25.09 -12.99 4.97
N ASN A 208 25.15 -11.77 4.39
CA ASN A 208 26.43 -11.14 4.06
C ASN A 208 26.98 -10.25 5.17
N GLU A 209 26.15 -9.46 5.84
CA GLU A 209 26.62 -8.58 6.93
C GLU A 209 26.61 -9.31 8.28
N PHE A 210 25.55 -10.10 8.57
CA PHE A 210 25.41 -10.79 9.86
C PHE A 210 25.93 -12.23 9.86
N GLN A 211 26.29 -12.77 8.69
CA GLN A 211 26.83 -14.13 8.53
C GLN A 211 25.93 -15.21 9.18
N SER A 212 24.62 -15.05 9.02
CA SER A 212 23.60 -15.91 9.61
C SER A 212 22.99 -16.83 8.56
N GLU A 213 22.62 -18.03 8.96
CA GLU A 213 21.75 -18.89 8.15
C GLU A 213 20.32 -18.32 8.18
N MET A 214 19.62 -18.38 7.06
CA MET A 214 18.24 -17.92 7.05
C MET A 214 17.32 -18.78 6.19
N VAL A 215 16.08 -18.88 6.65
CA VAL A 215 14.95 -19.39 5.86
C VAL A 215 14.00 -18.23 5.56
N GLY A 216 13.76 -17.97 4.27
CA GLY A 216 12.83 -16.92 3.83
C GLY A 216 11.60 -17.51 3.15
N LEU A 217 10.41 -17.06 3.56
CA LEU A 217 9.14 -17.53 3.02
C LEU A 217 8.47 -16.46 2.17
N THR A 218 8.01 -16.84 0.99
CA THR A 218 7.15 -16.01 0.14
C THR A 218 6.07 -16.86 -0.52
N LEU A 219 5.00 -16.22 -0.99
CA LEU A 219 3.95 -16.86 -1.82
C LEU A 219 4.01 -16.41 -3.28
N SER A 220 4.97 -15.55 -3.65
CA SER A 220 5.16 -15.05 -5.00
C SER A 220 6.35 -15.74 -5.68
N THR A 221 6.10 -16.39 -6.81
CA THR A 221 7.15 -16.98 -7.65
C THR A 221 8.09 -15.91 -8.21
N GLU A 222 7.56 -14.77 -8.63
CA GLU A 222 8.33 -13.65 -9.16
C GLU A 222 9.33 -13.09 -8.14
N GLN A 223 8.88 -12.95 -6.88
CA GLN A 223 9.76 -12.51 -5.78
C GLN A 223 10.83 -13.57 -5.50
N LEU A 224 10.44 -14.83 -5.43
CA LEU A 224 11.37 -15.92 -5.15
C LEU A 224 12.47 -16.02 -6.20
N ASP A 225 12.10 -15.98 -7.48
CA ASP A 225 13.07 -16.05 -8.59
C ASP A 225 14.04 -14.86 -8.57
N TRP A 226 13.53 -13.67 -8.28
CA TRP A 226 14.37 -12.50 -8.13
C TRP A 226 15.32 -12.60 -6.94
N ALA A 227 14.81 -12.98 -5.76
CA ALA A 227 15.58 -13.10 -4.54
C ALA A 227 16.68 -14.15 -4.67
N ASN A 228 16.41 -15.30 -5.30
CA ASN A 228 17.41 -16.32 -5.58
C ASN A 228 18.54 -15.81 -6.51
N LYS A 229 18.18 -15.06 -7.57
CA LYS A 229 19.19 -14.43 -8.45
C LYS A 229 20.04 -13.40 -7.71
N ARG A 230 19.41 -12.60 -6.82
CA ARG A 230 20.09 -11.63 -5.98
C ARG A 230 21.11 -12.31 -5.08
N LEU A 231 20.71 -13.34 -4.35
CA LEU A 231 21.58 -14.08 -3.42
C LEU A 231 22.70 -14.84 -4.14
N ALA A 232 22.43 -15.41 -5.30
CA ALA A 232 23.44 -16.10 -6.10
C ALA A 232 24.60 -15.16 -6.55
N ALA A 233 24.38 -13.85 -6.57
CA ALA A 233 25.39 -12.86 -6.88
C ALA A 233 26.22 -12.40 -5.65
N THR A 234 25.93 -12.92 -4.45
CA THR A 234 26.61 -12.53 -3.21
C THR A 234 27.48 -13.64 -2.64
N PRO A 235 28.55 -13.32 -1.88
CA PRO A 235 29.47 -14.31 -1.34
C PRO A 235 28.81 -15.35 -0.43
N ASN A 236 27.89 -14.90 0.43
CA ASN A 236 27.25 -15.72 1.46
C ASN A 236 25.80 -16.09 1.12
N GLY A 237 25.36 -15.90 -0.12
CA GLY A 237 23.98 -16.19 -0.53
C GLY A 237 23.59 -17.66 -0.35
N HIS A 238 24.57 -18.58 -0.31
CA HIS A 238 24.37 -20.00 -0.04
C HIS A 238 23.85 -20.30 1.39
N LEU A 239 23.93 -19.33 2.32
CA LEU A 239 23.37 -19.43 3.67
C LEU A 239 21.85 -19.19 3.72
N ALA A 240 21.24 -18.77 2.61
CA ALA A 240 19.81 -18.53 2.54
C ALA A 240 19.08 -19.69 1.83
N ASP A 241 18.00 -20.15 2.46
CA ASP A 241 17.04 -21.10 1.90
C ASP A 241 15.70 -20.37 1.71
N LEU A 242 15.43 -19.92 0.48
CA LEU A 242 14.20 -19.21 0.14
C LEU A 242 13.15 -20.17 -0.41
N ARG A 243 11.93 -20.11 0.13
CA ARG A 243 10.88 -21.10 -0.16
C ARG A 243 9.58 -20.45 -0.62
N LEU A 244 8.95 -21.04 -1.64
CA LEU A 244 7.57 -20.75 -2.01
C LEU A 244 6.63 -21.49 -1.04
N GLN A 245 6.43 -20.94 0.15
CA GLN A 245 5.75 -21.62 1.25
C GLN A 245 4.92 -20.65 2.08
N ASP A 246 3.72 -21.11 2.47
CA ASP A 246 2.90 -20.40 3.46
C ASP A 246 3.51 -20.56 4.85
N TYR A 247 3.62 -19.47 5.62
CA TYR A 247 4.18 -19.49 6.97
C TYR A 247 3.45 -20.46 7.92
N ARG A 248 2.17 -20.72 7.65
CA ARG A 248 1.35 -21.69 8.43
C ARG A 248 1.80 -23.14 8.24
N ASP A 249 2.58 -23.43 7.20
CA ASP A 249 3.02 -24.77 6.86
C ASP A 249 4.47 -25.04 7.31
N ILE A 250 5.19 -24.04 7.81
CA ILE A 250 6.57 -24.23 8.28
C ILE A 250 6.60 -25.18 9.48
N GLY A 251 7.43 -26.22 9.38
CA GLY A 251 7.55 -27.27 10.38
C GLY A 251 6.28 -28.09 10.62
N VAL A 252 5.29 -28.01 9.71
CA VAL A 252 4.07 -28.84 9.71
C VAL A 252 4.20 -29.92 8.63
N VAL A 253 4.62 -29.54 7.43
CA VAL A 253 4.76 -30.46 6.30
C VAL A 253 6.04 -31.28 6.40
N SER A 254 7.11 -30.66 6.89
CA SER A 254 8.39 -31.32 7.19
C SER A 254 8.97 -30.76 8.49
N PRO A 255 9.75 -31.58 9.24
CA PRO A 255 10.41 -31.10 10.45
C PRO A 255 11.27 -29.88 10.15
N GLU A 256 11.19 -28.89 11.02
CA GLU A 256 12.01 -27.67 10.95
C GLU A 256 12.55 -27.38 12.34
N GLU A 257 13.86 -27.21 12.44
CA GLU A 257 14.48 -26.84 13.69
C GLU A 257 14.09 -25.40 14.09
N PRO A 258 13.95 -25.13 15.40
CA PRO A 258 13.65 -23.78 15.86
C PRO A 258 14.71 -22.77 15.46
N PHE A 259 14.27 -21.51 15.27
CA PHE A 259 15.09 -20.38 14.88
C PHE A 259 15.54 -19.56 16.10
N ASP A 260 16.71 -18.96 16.00
CA ASP A 260 17.21 -18.02 17.00
C ASP A 260 16.45 -16.70 16.96
N ALA A 261 16.03 -16.32 15.75
CA ALA A 261 15.30 -15.07 15.50
C ALA A 261 14.22 -15.23 14.42
N VAL A 262 13.21 -14.35 14.48
CA VAL A 262 12.18 -14.22 13.43
C VAL A 262 12.06 -12.75 13.04
N CYS A 263 12.07 -12.45 11.74
CA CYS A 263 11.72 -11.14 11.19
C CYS A 263 10.48 -11.23 10.31
N SER A 264 9.62 -10.23 10.36
CA SER A 264 8.47 -10.10 9.47
C SER A 264 8.14 -8.64 9.24
N ILE A 265 8.32 -8.18 8.01
CA ILE A 265 8.25 -6.77 7.64
C ILE A 265 6.99 -6.54 6.78
N GLU A 266 6.04 -5.76 7.34
CA GLU A 266 4.78 -5.37 6.67
C GLU A 266 4.03 -6.56 6.05
N MET A 267 3.93 -7.64 6.83
CA MET A 267 3.25 -8.88 6.44
C MET A 267 1.91 -9.07 7.18
N ILE A 268 1.81 -8.59 8.44
CA ILE A 268 0.64 -8.80 9.30
C ILE A 268 -0.63 -8.16 8.73
N GLU A 269 -0.50 -7.10 7.95
CA GLU A 269 -1.60 -6.42 7.25
C GLU A 269 -2.28 -7.36 6.24
N ALA A 270 -1.47 -8.21 5.59
CA ALA A 270 -1.95 -9.20 4.63
C ALA A 270 -2.51 -10.47 5.29
N VAL A 271 -2.29 -10.69 6.58
CA VAL A 271 -2.76 -11.87 7.32
C VAL A 271 -4.27 -11.82 7.54
N GLY A 272 -4.78 -10.64 7.91
CA GLY A 272 -6.16 -10.43 8.34
C GLY A 272 -6.40 -10.81 9.81
N ARG A 273 -7.21 -10.00 10.50
CA ARG A 273 -7.44 -10.08 11.96
C ARG A 273 -7.82 -11.47 12.47
N ALA A 274 -8.64 -12.21 11.72
CA ALA A 274 -9.09 -13.55 12.10
C ALA A 274 -7.93 -14.56 12.24
N TYR A 275 -6.80 -14.30 11.59
CA TYR A 275 -5.63 -15.19 11.56
C TYR A 275 -4.46 -14.68 12.40
N TRP A 276 -4.57 -13.52 13.06
CA TRP A 276 -3.51 -13.01 13.94
C TRP A 276 -3.11 -14.01 15.04
N PRO A 277 -4.06 -14.70 15.73
CA PRO A 277 -3.66 -15.73 16.70
C PRO A 277 -2.77 -16.81 16.08
N THR A 278 -3.12 -17.30 14.89
CA THR A 278 -2.33 -18.30 14.17
C THR A 278 -0.95 -17.76 13.78
N TYR A 279 -0.87 -16.50 13.36
CA TYR A 279 0.38 -15.85 12.99
C TYR A 279 1.36 -15.76 14.16
N PHE A 280 0.91 -15.22 15.30
CA PHE A 280 1.74 -15.11 16.51
C PHE A 280 2.07 -16.48 17.12
N ASP A 281 1.14 -17.43 17.08
CA ASP A 281 1.37 -18.80 17.53
C ASP A 281 2.43 -19.51 16.67
N THR A 282 2.41 -19.31 15.34
CA THR A 282 3.44 -19.82 14.45
C THR A 282 4.81 -19.23 14.79
N ILE A 283 4.92 -17.92 14.97
CA ILE A 283 6.17 -17.26 15.37
C ILE A 283 6.70 -17.85 16.68
N ALA A 284 5.83 -17.92 17.70
CA ALA A 284 6.21 -18.45 19.02
C ALA A 284 6.69 -19.90 18.96
N LYS A 285 6.03 -20.75 18.19
CA LYS A 285 6.40 -22.17 18.03
C LYS A 285 7.69 -22.39 17.23
N ARG A 286 8.07 -21.42 16.39
CA ARG A 286 9.29 -21.53 15.57
C ARG A 286 10.51 -20.90 16.24
N LEU A 287 10.35 -20.10 17.28
CA LEU A 287 11.46 -19.54 18.05
C LEU A 287 12.01 -20.55 19.06
N LYS A 288 13.32 -20.55 19.22
CA LYS A 288 13.98 -21.18 20.37
C LYS A 288 13.57 -20.48 21.68
N PRO A 289 13.61 -21.15 22.82
CA PRO A 289 13.46 -20.47 24.13
C PRO A 289 14.43 -19.29 24.25
N GLY A 290 13.90 -18.08 24.53
CA GLY A 290 14.70 -16.86 24.60
C GLY A 290 14.97 -16.19 23.25
N GLY A 291 14.56 -16.77 22.13
CA GLY A 291 14.64 -16.17 20.80
C GLY A 291 13.76 -14.92 20.68
N LYS A 292 14.12 -14.03 19.76
CA LYS A 292 13.45 -12.73 19.56
C LYS A 292 12.75 -12.66 18.22
N ALA A 293 11.62 -11.91 18.18
CA ALA A 293 10.96 -11.58 16.91
C ALA A 293 10.91 -10.07 16.71
N CYS A 294 11.21 -9.61 15.50
CA CYS A 294 10.99 -8.24 15.05
C CYS A 294 9.85 -8.23 14.02
N ILE A 295 8.78 -7.49 14.34
CA ILE A 295 7.62 -7.33 13.46
C ILE A 295 7.47 -5.84 13.16
N GLN A 296 7.69 -5.46 11.89
CA GLN A 296 7.33 -4.15 11.40
C GLN A 296 5.92 -4.20 10.83
N SER A 297 5.08 -3.23 11.20
CA SER A 297 3.70 -3.14 10.72
C SER A 297 3.28 -1.72 10.44
N ILE A 298 2.34 -1.56 9.50
CA ILE A 298 1.68 -0.29 9.21
C ILE A 298 0.58 -0.09 10.25
N VAL A 299 0.54 1.09 10.84
CA VAL A 299 -0.51 1.47 11.78
C VAL A 299 -1.38 2.58 11.21
N ILE A 300 -2.61 2.69 11.69
CA ILE A 300 -3.56 3.72 11.31
C ILE A 300 -4.12 4.37 12.57
N ALA A 301 -4.52 5.64 12.47
CA ALA A 301 -5.17 6.32 13.59
C ALA A 301 -6.47 5.59 14.00
N ASP A 302 -6.70 5.42 15.31
CA ASP A 302 -7.80 4.62 15.86
C ASP A 302 -9.17 4.99 15.32
N HIS A 303 -9.44 6.28 15.11
CA HIS A 303 -10.72 6.76 14.59
C HIS A 303 -10.95 6.38 13.11
N LEU A 304 -9.90 5.98 12.39
CA LEU A 304 -9.98 5.50 11.00
C LEU A 304 -10.08 3.98 10.92
N PHE A 305 -9.71 3.26 11.98
CA PHE A 305 -9.61 1.80 11.98
C PHE A 305 -10.92 1.11 11.58
N SER A 306 -12.07 1.60 12.08
CA SER A 306 -13.39 1.05 11.75
C SER A 306 -13.79 1.17 10.27
N ARG A 307 -13.06 1.94 9.49
CA ARG A 307 -13.30 2.07 8.04
C ARG A 307 -12.59 0.99 7.22
N TYR A 308 -11.59 0.33 7.83
CA TYR A 308 -10.73 -0.67 7.16
C TYR A 308 -11.03 -2.12 7.57
N ILE A 309 -11.94 -2.33 8.55
CA ILE A 309 -12.34 -3.66 9.03
C ILE A 309 -13.66 -4.12 8.40
#